data_93ba17fc7bb1fe42e7f117218e1db31d
#
_entry.id   93ba17fc7bb1fe42e7f117218e1db31d
#
_cell.length_a   1.000
_cell.length_b   1.000
_cell.length_c   1.000
_cell.angle_alpha   90.00
_cell.angle_beta   90.00
_cell.angle_gamma   90.00
#
_symmetry.space_group_name_H-M   'P 1'
#
loop_
_entity.id
_entity.type
_entity.pdbx_description
1 polymer ?
#
loop_
_entity_poly.entity_id
_entity_poly.type
_entity_poly.pdbx_seq_one_letter_code
_entity_poly.pdbx_strand_id
1 'polypeptide(L)'
;QPDFAEIRISYIPDVRMVESKSLKLYLFSFRNHGDFHEDCVNTIMKDLIKLMDPNYIEVTGIFTPRGGISIYPYANYGRKGTKYEQLAEQRFITHE
;
A
#
# COMPACT_ATOMS: atom_id res chain seq x y z
N GLN A 1 -19.13 -4.32 3.14
CA GLN A 1 -18.34 -4.82 2.04
C GLN A 1 -18.28 -3.78 0.91
N PRO A 2 -17.09 -3.39 0.45
CA PRO A 2 -17.02 -2.40 -0.61
C PRO A 2 -17.44 -3.00 -1.96
N ASP A 3 -18.14 -2.19 -2.73
CA ASP A 3 -18.52 -2.57 -4.08
C ASP A 3 -17.32 -2.48 -5.02
N PHE A 4 -16.41 -1.59 -4.71
CA PHE A 4 -15.26 -1.34 -5.53
C PHE A 4 -14.07 -0.97 -4.65
N ALA A 5 -12.92 -1.49 -5.02
CA ALA A 5 -11.70 -1.17 -4.30
C ALA A 5 -10.53 -1.14 -5.27
N GLU A 6 -9.66 -0.16 -5.07
CA GLU A 6 -8.44 0.00 -5.85
C GLU A 6 -7.28 0.15 -4.89
N ILE A 7 -6.19 -0.53 -5.18
CA ILE A 7 -4.96 -0.40 -4.39
C ILE A 7 -3.91 0.24 -5.27
N ARG A 8 -3.34 1.34 -4.79
CA ARG A 8 -2.25 2.04 -5.50
C ARG A 8 -0.99 1.88 -4.68
N ILE A 9 0.05 1.42 -5.34
CA ILE A 9 1.34 1.18 -4.72
C ILE A 9 2.40 1.95 -5.49
N SER A 10 3.13 2.80 -4.77
CA SER A 10 4.27 3.53 -5.34
C SER A 10 5.49 3.24 -4.49
N TYR A 11 6.62 2.97 -5.11
CA TYR A 11 7.80 2.66 -4.33
C TYR A 11 9.08 3.09 -5.05
N ILE A 12 10.12 3.32 -4.26
CA ILE A 12 11.46 3.58 -4.77
C ILE A 12 12.29 2.37 -4.36
N PRO A 13 12.67 1.53 -5.32
CA PRO A 13 13.40 0.31 -4.98
C PRO A 13 14.83 0.60 -4.57
N ASP A 14 15.41 -0.33 -3.83
CA ASP A 14 16.85 -0.34 -3.60
C ASP A 14 17.46 -1.35 -4.57
N VAL A 15 17.59 -2.62 -4.16
CA VAL A 15 18.15 -3.63 -5.06
C VAL A 15 17.10 -4.57 -5.64
N ARG A 16 15.94 -4.64 -5.02
CA ARG A 16 14.89 -5.60 -5.42
C ARG A 16 13.66 -4.89 -5.93
N MET A 17 13.03 -5.50 -6.91
CA MET A 17 11.75 -5.03 -7.43
C MET A 17 10.77 -6.20 -7.43
N VAL A 18 9.49 -5.88 -7.23
CA VAL A 18 8.46 -6.90 -7.29
C VAL A 18 8.03 -7.09 -8.73
N GLU A 19 7.83 -8.34 -9.11
CA GLU A 19 7.36 -8.66 -10.45
C GLU A 19 5.85 -8.43 -10.49
N SER A 20 5.37 -7.71 -11.51
CA SER A 20 3.99 -7.22 -11.51
C SER A 20 2.94 -8.33 -11.54
N LYS A 21 3.24 -9.43 -12.19
CA LYS A 21 2.31 -10.55 -12.25
C LYS A 21 2.14 -11.20 -10.87
N SER A 22 3.26 -11.36 -10.16
CA SER A 22 3.23 -11.90 -8.80
C SER A 22 2.49 -10.98 -7.86
N LEU A 23 2.67 -9.67 -8.03
CA LEU A 23 1.95 -8.69 -7.23
C LEU A 23 0.45 -8.79 -7.46
N LYS A 24 0.05 -8.96 -8.70
CA LYS A 24 -1.36 -9.12 -9.05
C LYS A 24 -1.98 -10.33 -8.36
N LEU A 25 -1.27 -11.45 -8.40
CA LEU A 25 -1.75 -12.68 -7.77
C LEU A 25 -1.85 -12.52 -6.25
N TYR A 26 -0.86 -11.84 -5.67
CA TYR A 26 -0.86 -11.56 -4.24
C TYR A 26 -2.09 -10.74 -3.85
N LEU A 27 -2.39 -9.68 -4.59
CA LEU A 27 -3.53 -8.83 -4.30
C LEU A 27 -4.86 -9.57 -4.49
N PHE A 28 -4.91 -10.45 -5.47
CA PHE A 28 -6.08 -11.28 -5.68
C PHE A 28 -6.38 -12.17 -4.47
N SER A 29 -5.33 -12.62 -3.76
CA SER A 29 -5.55 -13.50 -2.62
C SER A 29 -6.32 -12.79 -1.51
N PHE A 30 -6.09 -11.50 -1.31
CA PHE A 30 -6.87 -10.73 -0.34
C PHE A 30 -8.34 -10.70 -0.73
N ARG A 31 -8.61 -10.45 -2.00
CA ARG A 31 -9.96 -10.36 -2.50
C ARG A 31 -10.72 -11.68 -2.33
N ASN A 32 -10.07 -12.78 -2.69
CA ASN A 32 -10.71 -14.10 -2.68
C ASN A 32 -10.98 -14.60 -1.29
N HIS A 33 -10.22 -14.15 -0.29
CA HIS A 33 -10.40 -14.59 1.08
C HIS A 33 -11.25 -13.62 1.90
N GLY A 34 -11.81 -12.60 1.27
CA GLY A 34 -12.65 -11.64 1.95
C GLY A 34 -11.87 -10.71 2.87
N ASP A 35 -10.56 -10.63 2.71
CA ASP A 35 -9.72 -9.82 3.57
C ASP A 35 -9.50 -8.41 3.03
N PHE A 36 -10.21 -8.05 2.01
CA PHE A 36 -10.01 -6.78 1.32
C PHE A 36 -10.80 -5.67 2.00
N HIS A 37 -10.20 -5.07 3.01
CA HIS A 37 -10.81 -3.98 3.79
C HIS A 37 -9.74 -2.93 4.07
N GLU A 38 -10.11 -1.87 4.79
CA GLU A 38 -9.23 -0.72 4.99
C GLU A 38 -7.88 -1.09 5.62
N ASP A 39 -7.89 -2.06 6.52
CA ASP A 39 -6.66 -2.43 7.21
C ASP A 39 -5.66 -3.17 6.34
N CYS A 40 -6.09 -3.67 5.19
CA CYS A 40 -5.19 -4.45 4.35
C CYS A 40 -4.08 -3.61 3.73
N VAL A 41 -4.23 -2.28 3.66
CA VAL A 41 -3.14 -1.41 3.18
C VAL A 41 -1.89 -1.57 4.03
N ASN A 42 -2.04 -1.65 5.34
CA ASN A 42 -0.91 -1.83 6.24
C ASN A 42 -0.28 -3.21 6.05
N THR A 43 -1.10 -4.23 5.92
CA THR A 43 -0.61 -5.59 5.71
C THR A 43 0.15 -5.70 4.39
N ILE A 44 -0.42 -5.13 3.32
CA ILE A 44 0.23 -5.13 2.01
C ILE A 44 1.56 -4.43 2.08
N MET A 45 1.62 -3.26 2.72
CA MET A 45 2.86 -2.51 2.83
C MET A 45 3.93 -3.32 3.59
N LYS A 46 3.55 -3.92 4.71
CA LYS A 46 4.50 -4.70 5.50
C LYS A 46 5.03 -5.90 4.74
N ASP A 47 4.16 -6.58 3.99
CA ASP A 47 4.58 -7.73 3.19
C ASP A 47 5.55 -7.30 2.10
N LEU A 48 5.29 -6.16 1.46
CA LEU A 48 6.15 -5.68 0.39
C LEU A 48 7.48 -5.17 0.93
N ILE A 49 7.50 -4.57 2.12
CA ILE A 49 8.75 -4.19 2.77
C ILE A 49 9.63 -5.42 2.99
N LYS A 50 9.04 -6.50 3.48
CA LYS A 50 9.77 -7.74 3.71
C LYS A 50 10.32 -8.31 2.41
N LEU A 51 9.55 -8.24 1.35
CA LEU A 51 9.91 -8.83 0.07
C LEU A 51 10.98 -8.02 -0.65
N MET A 52 10.83 -6.70 -0.69
CA MET A 52 11.65 -5.84 -1.52
C MET A 52 12.71 -5.06 -0.77
N ASP A 53 12.51 -4.81 0.52
CA ASP A 53 13.36 -3.92 1.30
C ASP A 53 13.58 -2.60 0.55
N PRO A 54 12.50 -1.86 0.25
CA PRO A 54 12.60 -0.66 -0.59
C PRO A 54 13.16 0.52 0.19
N ASN A 55 13.63 1.52 -0.53
CA ASN A 55 14.01 2.78 0.09
C ASN A 55 12.80 3.56 0.56
N TYR A 56 11.71 3.48 -0.20
CA TYR A 56 10.47 4.17 0.11
C TYR A 56 9.30 3.38 -0.48
N ILE A 57 8.19 3.35 0.23
CA ILE A 57 6.96 2.75 -0.29
C ILE A 57 5.75 3.46 0.29
N GLU A 58 4.72 3.60 -0.51
CA GLU A 58 3.42 4.07 -0.03
C GLU A 58 2.33 3.23 -0.68
N VAL A 59 1.29 2.97 0.10
CA VAL A 59 0.14 2.18 -0.36
C VAL A 59 -1.12 2.97 -0.03
N THR A 60 -1.96 3.16 -1.02
CA THR A 60 -3.24 3.85 -0.86
C THR A 60 -4.36 2.92 -1.30
N GLY A 61 -5.38 2.81 -0.45
CA GLY A 61 -6.60 2.11 -0.84
C GLY A 61 -7.67 3.11 -1.21
N ILE A 62 -8.48 2.75 -2.19
CA ILE A 62 -9.65 3.52 -2.55
C ILE A 62 -10.82 2.57 -2.45
N PHE A 63 -11.60 2.72 -1.40
CA PHE A 63 -12.72 1.84 -1.11
C PHE A 63 -14.02 2.61 -1.26
N THR A 64 -14.89 2.13 -2.14
CA THR A 64 -16.17 2.78 -2.41
C THR A 64 -17.29 1.81 -2.05
N PRO A 65 -17.70 1.78 -0.79
CA PRO A 65 -18.78 0.89 -0.39
C PRO A 65 -20.14 1.40 -0.86
N ARG A 66 -21.09 0.50 -0.84
CA ARG A 66 -22.46 0.86 -1.12
C ARG A 66 -22.91 1.91 -0.12
N GLY A 67 -23.69 2.87 -0.57
CA GLY A 67 -24.13 3.96 0.28
C GLY A 67 -23.33 5.24 0.08
N GLY A 68 -22.30 5.19 -0.74
CA GLY A 68 -21.65 6.38 -1.22
C GLY A 68 -20.57 6.99 -0.36
N ILE A 69 -20.12 6.30 0.68
CA ILE A 69 -19.01 6.81 1.49
C ILE A 69 -17.73 6.17 1.00
N SER A 70 -16.78 7.01 0.57
CA SER A 70 -15.47 6.53 0.12
C SER A 70 -14.47 6.63 1.24
N ILE A 71 -13.62 5.62 1.36
CA ILE A 71 -12.60 5.54 2.39
C ILE A 71 -11.25 5.40 1.71
N TYR A 72 -10.28 6.21 2.13
CA TYR A 72 -8.95 6.25 1.50
C TYR A 72 -7.84 6.00 2.52
N PRO A 73 -7.68 4.76 2.98
CA PRO A 73 -6.57 4.47 3.89
C PRO A 73 -5.23 4.65 3.20
N TYR A 74 -4.24 5.08 3.96
CA TYR A 74 -2.93 5.39 3.43
C TYR A 74 -1.85 4.94 4.41
N ALA A 75 -0.81 4.32 3.90
CA ALA A 75 0.34 3.93 4.70
C ALA A 75 1.59 4.20 3.90
N ASN A 76 2.67 4.59 4.58
CA ASN A 76 3.94 4.74 3.91
C ASN A 76 5.09 4.38 4.83
N TYR A 77 6.26 4.22 4.22
CA TYR A 77 7.47 3.86 4.94
C TYR A 77 8.69 4.39 4.17
N GLY A 78 9.61 5.00 4.91
CA GLY A 78 10.90 5.39 4.37
C GLY A 78 12.00 4.74 5.19
N ARG A 79 13.07 4.30 4.52
CA ARG A 79 14.16 3.57 5.20
C ARG A 79 14.77 4.44 6.28
N LYS A 80 14.85 3.88 7.48
CA LYS A 80 15.37 4.61 8.65
C LYS A 80 16.81 5.02 8.44
N GLY A 81 17.13 6.24 8.93
CA GLY A 81 18.46 6.77 8.83
C GLY A 81 18.82 7.31 7.46
N THR A 82 17.86 7.46 6.56
CA THR A 82 18.09 7.97 5.21
C THR A 82 17.17 9.16 4.93
N LYS A 83 17.42 9.83 3.82
CA LYS A 83 16.53 10.92 3.38
C LYS A 83 15.11 10.44 3.11
N TYR A 84 14.94 9.16 2.91
CA TYR A 84 13.60 8.61 2.62
C TYR A 84 12.72 8.57 3.85
N GLU A 85 13.31 8.54 5.03
CA GLU A 85 12.54 8.63 6.26
C GLU A 85 11.87 9.99 6.36
N GLN A 86 12.58 11.05 6.03
CA GLN A 86 12.03 12.40 6.01
C GLN A 86 10.99 12.57 4.92
N LEU A 87 11.23 11.95 3.77
CA LEU A 87 10.26 11.97 2.68
C LEU A 87 8.93 11.33 3.13
N ALA A 88 9.02 10.21 3.84
CA ALA A 88 7.81 9.51 4.32
C ALA A 88 7.04 10.40 5.28
N GLU A 89 7.72 11.08 6.19
CA GLU A 89 7.07 11.98 7.14
C GLU A 89 6.35 13.12 6.41
N GLN A 90 7.02 13.73 5.46
CA GLN A 90 6.44 14.84 4.70
C GLN A 90 5.22 14.42 3.91
N ARG A 91 5.31 13.28 3.23
CA ARG A 91 4.19 12.82 2.43
C ARG A 91 3.01 12.41 3.31
N PHE A 92 3.27 11.88 4.49
CA PHE A 92 2.20 11.52 5.41
C PHE A 92 1.45 12.75 5.90
N ILE A 93 2.21 13.81 6.23
CA ILE A 93 1.61 15.05 6.72
C ILE A 93 0.79 15.74 5.65
N THR A 94 1.26 15.74 4.41
CA THR A 94 0.59 16.45 3.30
C THR A 94 -0.46 15.62 2.60
N HIS A 95 -0.56 14.34 2.91
CA HIS A 95 -1.54 13.47 2.28
C HIS A 95 -2.93 13.76 2.83
N GLU A 96 -3.88 13.85 1.94
CA GLU A 96 -5.26 14.11 2.31
C GLU A 96 -6.17 12.95 1.97
#